data_201a6226090915250b8b43a405191775
#
_entry.id   201a6226090915250b8b43a405191775
#
_cell.length_a   1.000
_cell.length_b   1.000
_cell.length_c   1.000
_cell.angle_alpha   90.00
_cell.angle_beta   90.00
_cell.angle_gamma   90.00
#
_symmetry.space_group_name_H-M   'P 1'
#
loop_
_entity.id
_entity.type
_entity.pdbx_description
1 polymer ?
#
loop_
_entity_poly.entity_id
_entity_poly.type
_entity_poly.pdbx_seq_one_letter_code
_entity_poly.pdbx_strand_id
1 'polypeptide(L)' 'IESVDSSEVEVLCRELLDANPQVIDDVKSGKQQAVGALIGQAKKKNANANPKQVRETLLQLIEQS' A
#
# COMPACT_ATOMS: atom_id res chain seq x y z
N ILE A 1 -12.04 -19.32 0.31
CA ILE A 1 -11.38 -19.34 0.95
C ILE A 1 -10.76 -18.15 1.44
N GLU A 2 -9.96 -17.46 0.74
CA GLU A 2 -9.46 -16.27 1.27
C GLU A 2 -10.42 -15.19 1.11
N SER A 3 -10.28 -14.16 1.90
CA SER A 3 -11.21 -13.09 1.89
C SER A 3 -11.03 -12.26 0.63
N VAL A 4 -12.14 -11.89 0.05
CA VAL A 4 -12.15 -11.01 -1.09
C VAL A 4 -11.57 -9.65 -0.72
N ASP A 5 -11.79 -9.25 0.52
CA ASP A 5 -11.31 -7.95 0.98
C ASP A 5 -9.80 -7.85 0.89
N SER A 6 -9.10 -8.94 1.22
CA SER A 6 -7.65 -8.92 1.13
C SER A 6 -7.18 -8.72 -0.29
N SER A 7 -7.87 -9.34 -1.24
CA SER A 7 -7.51 -9.19 -2.65
C SER A 7 -7.69 -7.75 -3.10
N GLU A 8 -8.78 -7.12 -2.67
CA GLU A 8 -9.02 -5.73 -3.05
C GLU A 8 -7.93 -4.81 -2.52
N VAL A 9 -7.53 -5.03 -1.27
CA VAL A 9 -6.49 -4.21 -0.67
C VAL A 9 -5.17 -4.43 -1.39
N GLU A 10 -4.86 -5.69 -1.72
CA GLU A 10 -3.62 -5.98 -2.40
C GLU A 10 -3.57 -5.31 -3.77
N VAL A 11 -4.64 -5.42 -4.54
CA VAL A 11 -4.69 -4.78 -5.86
C VAL A 11 -4.54 -3.27 -5.72
N LEU A 12 -5.23 -2.69 -4.76
CA LEU A 12 -5.15 -1.25 -4.54
C LEU A 12 -3.72 -0.83 -4.22
N CYS A 13 -3.06 -1.58 -3.34
CA CYS A 13 -1.69 -1.26 -2.97
C CYS A 13 -0.75 -1.39 -4.15
N ARG A 14 -0.93 -2.42 -4.97
CA ARG A 14 -0.09 -2.59 -6.14
C ARG A 14 -0.25 -1.44 -7.12
N GLU A 15 -1.48 -0.99 -7.30
CA GLU A 15 -1.73 0.15 -8.18
C GLU A 15 -1.05 1.41 -7.65
N LEU A 16 -1.11 1.60 -6.35
CA LEU A 16 -0.48 2.77 -5.75
C LEU A 16 1.03 2.72 -5.92
N LEU A 17 1.63 1.55 -5.73
CA LEU A 17 3.08 1.42 -5.91
C LEU A 17 3.47 1.58 -7.37
N ASP A 18 2.63 1.10 -8.28
CA ASP A 18 2.91 1.24 -9.70
C ASP A 18 2.87 2.70 -10.12
N ALA A 19 1.96 3.47 -9.55
CA ALA A 19 1.86 4.89 -9.84
C ALA A 19 2.95 5.70 -9.14
N ASN A 20 3.50 5.17 -8.06
CA ASN A 20 4.51 5.87 -7.25
C ASN A 20 5.70 4.97 -6.99
N PRO A 21 6.45 4.59 -8.04
CA PRO A 21 7.54 3.64 -7.88
C PRO A 21 8.64 4.15 -6.95
N GLN A 22 8.80 5.46 -6.84
CA GLN A 22 9.84 6.00 -5.96
C GLN A 22 9.56 5.70 -4.50
N VAL A 23 8.31 5.39 -4.13
CA VAL A 23 7.99 5.06 -2.76
C VAL A 23 8.71 3.80 -2.32
N ILE A 24 8.87 2.84 -3.24
CA ILE A 24 9.57 1.61 -2.91
C ILE A 24 10.99 1.92 -2.44
N ASP A 25 11.70 2.75 -3.18
CA ASP A 25 13.05 3.13 -2.82
C ASP A 25 13.07 3.95 -1.53
N ASP A 26 12.09 4.85 -1.38
CA ASP A 26 12.04 5.70 -0.20
C ASP A 26 11.89 4.85 1.06
N VAL A 27 10.98 3.88 1.04
CA VAL A 27 10.76 3.04 2.20
C VAL A 27 11.97 2.18 2.48
N LYS A 28 12.60 1.64 1.45
CA LYS A 28 13.79 0.83 1.63
C LYS A 28 14.94 1.64 2.20
N SER A 29 14.94 2.95 1.95
CA SER A 29 15.94 3.84 2.51
C SER A 29 15.62 4.28 3.93
N GLY A 30 14.47 3.88 4.45
CA GLY A 30 14.07 4.23 5.80
C GLY A 30 13.02 5.31 5.89
N LYS A 31 12.52 5.81 4.77
CA LYS A 31 11.51 6.86 4.76
C LYS A 31 10.12 6.26 4.81
N GLN A 32 9.71 5.83 5.98
CA GLN A 32 8.40 5.22 6.14
C GLN A 32 7.26 6.22 5.90
N GLN A 33 7.55 7.50 5.93
CA GLN A 33 6.53 8.50 5.67
C GLN A 33 5.91 8.34 4.28
N ALA A 34 6.68 7.78 3.34
CA ALA A 34 6.15 7.57 2.00
C ALA A 34 4.96 6.63 2.01
N VAL A 35 4.98 5.64 2.91
CA VAL A 35 3.85 4.73 3.04
C VAL A 35 2.61 5.48 3.51
N GLY A 36 2.79 6.43 4.41
CA GLY A 36 1.66 7.23 4.90
C GLY A 36 0.95 7.96 3.78
N ALA A 37 1.71 8.49 2.83
CA ALA A 37 1.11 9.19 1.70
C ALA A 37 0.26 8.23 0.87
N LEU A 38 0.74 7.01 0.66
CA LEU A 38 -0.02 6.02 -0.09
C LEU A 38 -1.26 5.57 0.67
N ILE A 39 -1.17 5.47 1.98
CA ILE A 39 -2.33 5.13 2.79
C ILE A 39 -3.43 6.17 2.59
N GLY A 40 -3.06 7.44 2.59
CA GLY A 40 -4.01 8.50 2.33
C GLY A 40 -4.65 8.39 0.97
N GLN A 41 -3.86 8.09 -0.04
CA GLN A 41 -4.40 7.92 -1.39
C GLN A 41 -5.32 6.70 -1.47
N ALA A 42 -4.95 5.62 -0.80
CA ALA A 42 -5.78 4.43 -0.79
C ALA A 42 -7.14 4.72 -0.19
N LYS A 43 -7.16 5.50 0.88
CA LYS A 43 -8.41 5.84 1.53
C LYS A 43 -9.28 6.71 0.63
N LYS A 44 -8.66 7.55 -0.18
CA LYS A 44 -9.42 8.36 -1.13
C LYS A 44 -10.02 7.51 -2.23
N LYS A 45 -9.32 6.49 -2.67
CA LYS A 45 -9.83 5.62 -3.72
C LYS A 45 -10.88 4.66 -3.19
N ASN A 46 -10.70 4.19 -1.96
CA ASN A 46 -11.62 3.23 -1.36
C ASN A 46 -11.78 3.58 0.11
N ALA A 47 -12.87 4.26 0.42
CA ALA A 47 -13.13 4.72 1.78
C ALA A 47 -13.26 3.57 2.77
N ASN A 48 -13.58 2.38 2.28
CA ASN A 48 -13.74 1.22 3.14
C ASN A 48 -12.42 0.53 3.42
N ALA A 49 -11.35 0.93 2.77
CA ALA A 49 -10.06 0.29 2.99
C ALA A 49 -9.56 0.57 4.40
N ASN A 50 -9.13 -0.48 5.08
CA ASN A 50 -8.59 -0.36 6.42
C ASN A 50 -7.16 0.18 6.32
N PRO A 51 -6.87 1.35 6.90
CA PRO A 51 -5.54 1.94 6.78
C PRO A 51 -4.45 1.05 7.36
N LYS A 52 -4.75 0.33 8.43
CA LYS A 52 -3.76 -0.56 9.02
C LYS A 52 -3.42 -1.69 8.06
N GLN A 53 -4.44 -2.27 7.44
CA GLN A 53 -4.21 -3.35 6.50
C GLN A 53 -3.50 -2.85 5.25
N VAL A 54 -3.86 -1.67 4.78
CA VAL A 54 -3.20 -1.06 3.63
C VAL A 54 -1.71 -0.89 3.93
N ARG A 55 -1.39 -0.38 5.11
CA ARG A 55 0.00 -0.17 5.49
C ARG A 55 0.76 -1.48 5.50
N GLU A 56 0.20 -2.51 6.12
CA GLU A 56 0.90 -3.80 6.20
C GLU A 56 1.09 -4.40 4.82
N THR A 57 0.07 -4.30 3.98
CA THR A 57 0.17 -4.83 2.63
C THR A 57 1.22 -4.08 1.82
N LEU A 58 1.25 -2.76 1.94
CA LEU A 58 2.25 -1.96 1.24
C LEU A 58 3.66 -2.35 1.66
N LEU A 59 3.87 -2.52 2.96
CA LEU A 59 5.19 -2.88 3.46
C LEU A 59 5.60 -4.26 2.94
N GLN A 60 4.68 -5.21 2.91
CA GLN A 60 4.99 -6.54 2.39
C GLN A 60 5.35 -6.47 0.92
N LEU A 61 4.60 -5.73 0.14
CA LEU A 61 4.88 -5.64 -1.29
C LEU A 61 6.21 -4.95 -1.54
N ILE A 62 6.52 -3.93 -0.75
CA ILE A 62 7.80 -3.24 -0.90
C ILE A 62 8.95 -4.15 -0.55
N GLU A 63 8.82 -4.94 0.50
CA GLU A 63 9.89 -5.86 0.89
C GLU A 63 10.14 -6.92 -0.16
N GLN A 64 9.10 -7.30 -0.88
CA GLN A 64 9.23 -8.32 -1.92
C GLN A 64 9.74 -7.75 -3.25
N SER A 65 9.83 -6.45 -3.37
CA SER A 65 10.24 -5.83 -4.63
C SER A 65 11.75 -5.92 -4.88
#